data_d47ed45952a6a2fc282b8a2826134528
#
_entry.id   d47ed45952a6a2fc282b8a2826134528
#
_cell.length_a   1.000
_cell.length_b   1.000
_cell.length_c   1.000
_cell.angle_alpha   90.00
_cell.angle_beta   90.00
_cell.angle_gamma   90.00
#
_symmetry.space_group_name_H-M   'P 1'
#
loop_
_entity.id
_entity.type
_entity.pdbx_description
1 polymer ?
#
loop_
_entity_poly.entity_id
_entity_poly.type
_entity_poly.pdbx_seq_one_letter_code
_entity_poly.pdbx_strand_id
1 'polypeptide(L)'
;YRIDTETYYYEILKMDSDEPAEPGELGRIVITDLFNYAFPILRYDNGDTAVAVRKEKNGRFKLYLSELYGRRSDLIYDCKGNAVTPYIITNNLWDIEGVKQYRFIQEDVKDYTIWLNGDPAKMDQEEILGRIRPYLGDEARIKVEIVDEIPVLASGKRKYIENRCEK
;
A
#
# COMPACT_ATOMS: atom_id res chain seq x y z
N TYR A 1 -4.63 7.76 -12.21
CA TYR A 1 -3.30 8.27 -12.61
C TYR A 1 -3.09 8.06 -14.10
N ARG A 2 -2.46 9.04 -14.76
CA ARG A 2 -2.00 8.89 -16.15
C ARG A 2 -0.58 8.33 -16.12
N ILE A 3 -0.34 7.25 -16.87
CA ILE A 3 1.00 6.66 -17.02
C ILE A 3 1.71 7.23 -18.26
N ASP A 4 3.03 7.29 -18.19
CA ASP A 4 3.87 7.68 -19.31
C ASP A 4 4.08 6.46 -20.22
N THR A 5 3.35 6.42 -21.33
CA THR A 5 3.44 5.35 -22.33
C THR A 5 4.35 5.72 -23.50
N GLU A 6 5.01 6.88 -23.46
CA GLU A 6 5.97 7.29 -24.47
C GLU A 6 7.36 6.78 -24.16
N THR A 7 7.72 6.76 -22.86
CA THR A 7 9.03 6.33 -22.38
C THR A 7 9.04 4.87 -21.92
N TYR A 8 7.91 4.40 -21.36
CA TYR A 8 7.82 3.06 -20.78
C TYR A 8 6.63 2.27 -21.34
N TYR A 9 6.85 0.97 -21.50
CA TYR A 9 5.77 0.02 -21.69
C TYR A 9 5.36 -0.58 -20.35
N TYR A 10 4.08 -0.49 -20.00
CA TYR A 10 3.52 -0.96 -18.74
C TYR A 10 2.66 -2.21 -18.96
N GLU A 11 2.90 -3.22 -18.16
CA GLU A 11 2.05 -4.37 -17.98
C GLU A 11 1.51 -4.36 -16.55
N ILE A 12 0.20 -4.59 -16.39
CA ILE A 12 -0.39 -4.86 -15.08
C ILE A 12 -0.76 -6.34 -15.10
N LEU A 13 -0.01 -7.12 -14.35
CA LEU A 13 -0.13 -8.57 -14.33
C LEU A 13 -0.80 -9.02 -13.03
N LYS A 14 -1.42 -10.19 -13.05
CA LYS A 14 -1.97 -10.82 -11.85
C LYS A 14 -0.89 -10.97 -10.77
N MET A 15 -1.32 -11.06 -9.51
CA MET A 15 -0.39 -11.06 -8.37
C MET A 15 0.51 -12.30 -8.34
N ASP A 16 0.04 -13.42 -8.85
CA ASP A 16 0.63 -14.77 -8.76
C ASP A 16 0.99 -15.40 -10.11
N SER A 17 0.75 -14.70 -11.21
CA SER A 17 1.06 -15.20 -12.56
C SER A 17 1.50 -14.08 -13.51
N ASP A 18 2.03 -14.46 -14.67
CA ASP A 18 2.41 -13.52 -15.74
C ASP A 18 1.24 -13.22 -16.70
N GLU A 19 0.02 -13.60 -16.34
CA GLU A 19 -1.16 -13.24 -17.10
C GLU A 19 -1.54 -11.77 -16.84
N PRO A 20 -2.09 -11.06 -17.85
CA PRO A 20 -2.62 -9.72 -17.63
C PRO A 20 -3.74 -9.73 -16.57
N ALA A 21 -3.70 -8.75 -15.68
CA ALA A 21 -4.81 -8.48 -14.76
C ALA A 21 -6.02 -7.95 -15.53
N GLU A 22 -7.22 -8.37 -15.12
CA GLU A 22 -8.46 -7.88 -15.70
C GLU A 22 -8.68 -6.40 -15.35
N PRO A 23 -9.41 -5.64 -16.17
CA PRO A 23 -9.76 -4.26 -15.84
C PRO A 23 -10.49 -4.17 -14.49
N GLY A 24 -9.92 -3.42 -13.54
CA GLY A 24 -10.45 -3.30 -12.18
C GLY A 24 -9.86 -4.32 -11.19
N GLU A 25 -9.06 -5.27 -11.65
CA GLU A 25 -8.34 -6.21 -10.79
C GLU A 25 -7.05 -5.58 -10.25
N LEU A 26 -6.71 -5.86 -8.99
CA LEU A 26 -5.42 -5.50 -8.41
C LEU A 26 -4.32 -6.37 -9.03
N GLY A 27 -3.31 -5.71 -9.58
CA GLY A 27 -2.17 -6.38 -10.20
C GLY A 27 -0.83 -5.76 -9.83
N ARG A 28 0.25 -6.47 -10.14
CA ARG A 28 1.62 -6.00 -9.99
C ARG A 28 2.04 -5.21 -11.25
N ILE A 29 2.83 -4.17 -11.03
CA ILE A 29 3.31 -3.31 -12.10
C ILE A 29 4.63 -3.86 -12.64
N VAL A 30 4.64 -4.17 -13.93
CA VAL A 30 5.84 -4.57 -14.67
C VAL A 30 6.13 -3.53 -15.73
N ILE A 31 7.38 -3.10 -15.84
CA ILE A 31 7.79 -2.03 -16.75
C ILE A 31 8.93 -2.46 -17.66
N THR A 32 8.88 -1.97 -18.89
CA THR A 32 9.99 -2.03 -19.85
C THR A 32 10.37 -0.62 -20.24
N ASP A 33 11.64 -0.25 -20.08
CA ASP A 33 12.18 1.03 -20.54
C ASP A 33 12.47 0.94 -22.04
N LEU A 34 11.90 1.87 -22.81
CA LEU A 34 12.00 1.86 -24.28
C LEU A 34 13.23 2.59 -24.80
N PHE A 35 13.95 3.32 -23.96
CA PHE A 35 15.02 4.23 -24.38
C PHE A 35 16.39 3.97 -23.74
N ASN A 36 16.44 3.26 -22.61
CA ASN A 36 17.70 3.02 -21.91
C ASN A 36 18.44 1.81 -22.47
N TYR A 37 19.17 2.02 -23.57
CA TYR A 37 19.95 0.96 -24.20
C TYR A 37 21.28 0.64 -23.45
N ALA A 38 21.77 1.56 -22.62
CA ALA A 38 23.00 1.35 -21.86
C ALA A 38 22.80 0.37 -20.69
N PHE A 39 21.60 0.39 -20.12
CA PHE A 39 21.17 -0.56 -19.09
C PHE A 39 19.72 -0.96 -19.34
N PRO A 40 19.48 -1.94 -20.24
CA PRO A 40 18.14 -2.31 -20.63
C PRO A 40 17.32 -2.84 -19.45
N ILE A 41 16.18 -2.22 -19.19
CA ILE A 41 15.20 -2.68 -18.21
C ILE A 41 14.05 -3.32 -19.01
N LEU A 42 13.98 -4.65 -18.96
CA LEU A 42 12.99 -5.44 -19.69
C LEU A 42 12.11 -6.19 -18.69
N ARG A 43 10.78 -5.98 -18.75
CA ARG A 43 9.78 -6.63 -17.90
C ARG A 43 10.18 -6.66 -16.41
N TYR A 44 10.59 -5.51 -15.91
CA TYR A 44 11.02 -5.35 -14.52
C TYR A 44 9.79 -5.21 -13.62
N ASP A 45 9.59 -6.19 -12.73
CA ASP A 45 8.63 -6.08 -11.62
C ASP A 45 9.20 -5.09 -10.60
N ASN A 46 8.64 -3.89 -10.54
CA ASN A 46 9.13 -2.83 -9.66
C ASN A 46 8.69 -3.00 -8.21
N GLY A 47 7.89 -4.03 -7.92
CA GLY A 47 7.35 -4.34 -6.60
C GLY A 47 6.14 -3.52 -6.18
N ASP A 48 5.64 -2.63 -7.04
CA ASP A 48 4.43 -1.85 -6.77
C ASP A 48 3.19 -2.53 -7.35
N THR A 49 2.04 -2.18 -6.80
CA THR A 49 0.73 -2.72 -7.19
C THR A 49 -0.26 -1.61 -7.51
N ALA A 50 -1.13 -1.89 -8.48
CA ALA A 50 -2.13 -0.95 -8.94
C ALA A 50 -3.36 -1.65 -9.50
N VAL A 51 -4.46 -0.92 -9.58
CA VAL A 51 -5.63 -1.28 -10.37
C VAL A 51 -5.63 -0.47 -11.66
N ALA A 52 -5.71 -1.16 -12.79
CA ALA A 52 -5.73 -0.51 -14.09
C ALA A 52 -7.12 -0.52 -14.72
N VAL A 53 -7.42 0.52 -15.47
CA VAL A 53 -8.62 0.64 -16.28
C VAL A 53 -8.27 1.13 -17.68
N ARG A 54 -8.99 0.66 -18.68
CA ARG A 54 -8.89 1.16 -20.04
C ARG A 54 -9.97 2.22 -20.27
N LYS A 55 -9.56 3.39 -20.73
CA LYS A 55 -10.50 4.46 -21.11
C LYS A 55 -10.34 4.77 -22.58
N GLU A 56 -11.45 4.89 -23.28
CA GLU A 56 -11.47 5.36 -24.64
C GLU A 56 -11.32 6.90 -24.68
N LYS A 57 -10.40 7.37 -25.48
CA LYS A 57 -10.25 8.80 -25.79
C LYS A 57 -9.93 8.97 -27.28
N ASN A 58 -10.79 9.68 -28.01
CA ASN A 58 -10.64 9.94 -29.44
C ASN A 58 -10.48 8.63 -30.29
N GLY A 59 -11.31 7.64 -30.02
CA GLY A 59 -11.27 6.34 -30.72
C GLY A 59 -10.08 5.45 -30.37
N ARG A 60 -9.29 5.80 -29.34
CA ARG A 60 -8.15 5.00 -28.87
C ARG A 60 -8.29 4.65 -27.42
N PHE A 61 -8.05 3.38 -27.08
CA PHE A 61 -7.98 2.94 -25.69
C PHE A 61 -6.62 3.31 -25.10
N LYS A 62 -6.66 3.97 -23.94
CA LYS A 62 -5.48 4.25 -23.13
C LYS A 62 -5.59 3.58 -21.77
N LEU A 63 -4.45 3.10 -21.27
CA LEU A 63 -4.33 2.55 -19.94
C LEU A 63 -4.18 3.69 -18.93
N TYR A 64 -4.93 3.59 -17.84
CA TYR A 64 -4.85 4.47 -16.67
C TYR A 64 -4.80 3.61 -15.43
N LEU A 65 -4.08 4.06 -14.40
CA LEU A 65 -4.20 3.48 -13.08
C LEU A 65 -5.34 4.19 -12.35
N SER A 66 -6.40 3.47 -12.02
CA SER A 66 -7.47 4.00 -11.16
C SER A 66 -6.99 4.18 -9.73
N GLU A 67 -6.22 3.21 -9.26
CA GLU A 67 -5.67 3.17 -7.92
C GLU A 67 -4.20 2.73 -7.95
N LEU A 68 -3.40 3.30 -7.06
CA LEU A 68 -2.02 2.92 -6.82
C LEU A 68 -1.87 2.57 -5.35
N TYR A 69 -1.55 1.31 -5.06
CA TYR A 69 -1.45 0.81 -3.69
C TYR A 69 -0.01 0.89 -3.12
N GLY A 70 0.99 1.06 -3.98
CA GLY A 70 2.39 1.06 -3.59
C GLY A 70 2.95 -0.35 -3.47
N ARG A 71 3.91 -0.55 -2.57
CA ARG A 71 4.67 -1.80 -2.47
C ARG A 71 3.79 -3.00 -2.16
N ARG A 72 3.97 -4.08 -2.94
CA ARG A 72 3.32 -5.37 -2.69
C ARG A 72 3.60 -5.92 -1.28
N SER A 73 4.82 -5.69 -0.76
CA SER A 73 5.20 -6.09 0.61
C SER A 73 4.46 -5.35 1.72
N ASP A 74 3.86 -4.22 1.40
CA ASP A 74 3.21 -3.33 2.36
C ASP A 74 1.68 -3.31 2.19
N LEU A 75 1.14 -4.20 1.31
CA LEU A 75 -0.30 -4.37 1.15
C LEU A 75 -0.92 -4.89 2.44
N ILE A 76 -1.98 -4.24 2.86
CA ILE A 76 -2.87 -4.68 3.94
C ILE A 76 -4.27 -4.87 3.39
N TYR A 77 -5.10 -5.57 4.14
CA TYR A 77 -6.47 -5.89 3.73
C TYR A 77 -7.45 -5.50 4.83
N ASP A 78 -8.66 -5.13 4.42
CA ASP A 78 -9.79 -4.95 5.34
C ASP A 78 -10.33 -6.31 5.82
N CYS A 79 -11.31 -6.28 6.73
CA CYS A 79 -11.94 -7.50 7.26
C CYS A 79 -12.70 -8.33 6.22
N LYS A 80 -12.92 -7.79 5.02
CA LYS A 80 -13.60 -8.45 3.90
C LYS A 80 -12.61 -8.98 2.85
N GLY A 81 -11.30 -8.73 3.04
CA GLY A 81 -10.25 -9.13 2.12
C GLY A 81 -10.00 -8.14 0.98
N ASN A 82 -10.59 -6.94 1.00
CA ASN A 82 -10.27 -5.91 0.02
C ASN A 82 -8.92 -5.26 0.37
N ALA A 83 -8.11 -5.01 -0.65
CA ALA A 83 -6.84 -4.31 -0.46
C ALA A 83 -7.06 -2.88 0.04
N VAL A 84 -6.29 -2.48 1.05
CA VAL A 84 -6.26 -1.14 1.61
C VAL A 84 -4.89 -0.53 1.31
N THR A 85 -4.90 0.67 0.72
CA THR A 85 -3.64 1.34 0.42
C THR A 85 -2.93 1.78 1.70
N PRO A 86 -1.62 1.50 1.86
CA PRO A 86 -0.82 1.94 3.00
C PRO A 86 -0.87 3.45 3.24
N TYR A 87 -1.11 4.25 2.21
CA TYR A 87 -1.24 5.70 2.31
C TYR A 87 -2.42 6.14 3.19
N ILE A 88 -3.51 5.37 3.22
CA ILE A 88 -4.63 5.65 4.12
C ILE A 88 -4.16 5.61 5.58
N ILE A 89 -3.41 4.58 5.95
CA ILE A 89 -2.89 4.45 7.31
C ILE A 89 -1.93 5.59 7.63
N THR A 90 -0.99 5.87 6.71
CA THR A 90 -0.02 6.95 6.87
C THR A 90 -0.72 8.30 7.07
N ASN A 91 -1.67 8.64 6.19
CA ASN A 91 -2.34 9.93 6.22
C ASN A 91 -3.22 10.12 7.47
N ASN A 92 -3.71 9.06 8.07
CA ASN A 92 -4.55 9.10 9.27
C ASN A 92 -3.76 9.04 10.59
N LEU A 93 -2.48 8.64 10.55
CA LEU A 93 -1.63 8.57 11.75
C LEU A 93 -0.58 9.68 11.82
N TRP A 94 -0.27 10.33 10.68
CA TRP A 94 0.85 11.28 10.57
C TRP A 94 0.68 12.55 11.41
N ASP A 95 -0.53 13.07 11.52
CA ASP A 95 -0.84 14.36 12.14
C ASP A 95 -1.50 14.25 13.51
N ILE A 96 -1.51 13.06 14.13
CA ILE A 96 -2.06 12.86 15.47
C ILE A 96 -1.13 13.50 16.50
N GLU A 97 -1.71 14.34 17.37
CA GLU A 97 -0.96 15.02 18.40
C GLU A 97 -0.26 14.01 19.34
N GLY A 98 0.99 14.27 19.65
CA GLY A 98 1.81 13.40 20.51
C GLY A 98 2.51 12.26 19.80
N VAL A 99 2.07 11.83 18.61
CA VAL A 99 2.70 10.75 17.85
C VAL A 99 3.97 11.27 17.16
N LYS A 100 5.11 10.65 17.44
CA LYS A 100 6.39 10.88 16.76
C LYS A 100 6.70 9.80 15.73
N GLN A 101 6.30 8.57 16.03
CA GLN A 101 6.52 7.42 15.17
C GLN A 101 5.36 6.45 15.33
N TYR A 102 5.06 5.75 14.25
CA TYR A 102 4.07 4.68 14.26
C TYR A 102 4.55 3.48 13.45
N ARG A 103 3.96 2.31 13.73
CA ARG A 103 4.03 1.11 12.91
C ARG A 103 2.67 0.43 12.95
N PHE A 104 2.08 0.25 11.79
CA PHE A 104 0.83 -0.49 11.63
C PHE A 104 1.14 -1.91 11.20
N ILE A 105 0.57 -2.88 11.89
CA ILE A 105 0.81 -4.30 11.67
C ILE A 105 -0.53 -4.99 11.49
N GLN A 106 -0.73 -5.65 10.36
CA GLN A 106 -1.82 -6.61 10.19
C GLN A 106 -1.30 -7.97 10.66
N GLU A 107 -1.79 -8.44 11.81
CA GLU A 107 -1.36 -9.71 12.42
C GLU A 107 -2.11 -10.90 11.82
N ASP A 108 -3.39 -10.72 11.49
CA ASP A 108 -4.28 -11.71 10.88
C ASP A 108 -5.39 -10.99 10.10
N VAL A 109 -6.32 -11.71 9.49
CA VAL A 109 -7.39 -11.20 8.61
C VAL A 109 -8.18 -10.06 9.24
N LYS A 110 -8.43 -10.12 10.57
CA LYS A 110 -9.21 -9.11 11.31
C LYS A 110 -8.45 -8.51 12.49
N ASP A 111 -7.19 -8.88 12.68
CA ASP A 111 -6.37 -8.45 13.80
C ASP A 111 -5.29 -7.48 13.35
N TYR A 112 -5.29 -6.33 13.99
CA TYR A 112 -4.37 -5.24 13.66
C TYR A 112 -3.75 -4.68 14.93
N THR A 113 -2.46 -4.37 14.88
CA THR A 113 -1.74 -3.71 15.96
C THR A 113 -1.15 -2.39 15.48
N ILE A 114 -1.31 -1.34 16.24
CA ILE A 114 -0.70 -0.03 15.97
C ILE A 114 0.29 0.23 17.09
N TRP A 115 1.58 0.19 16.76
CA TRP A 115 2.61 0.66 17.68
C TRP A 115 2.79 2.16 17.52
N LEU A 116 2.79 2.87 18.64
CA LEU A 116 2.98 4.31 18.70
C LEU A 116 4.14 4.64 19.62
N ASN A 117 5.00 5.54 19.18
CA ASN A 117 6.04 6.14 20.00
C ASN A 117 5.82 7.67 20.02
N GLY A 118 5.97 8.28 21.19
CA GLY A 118 5.81 9.72 21.36
C GLY A 118 5.41 10.11 22.78
N ASP A 119 4.57 11.13 22.92
CA ASP A 119 4.07 11.63 24.20
C ASP A 119 2.70 11.04 24.54
N PRO A 120 2.59 10.05 25.42
CA PRO A 120 1.33 9.38 25.72
C PRO A 120 0.25 10.30 26.30
N ALA A 121 0.65 11.39 26.96
CA ALA A 121 -0.29 12.33 27.59
C ALA A 121 -1.09 13.14 26.54
N LYS A 122 -0.62 13.17 25.29
CA LYS A 122 -1.23 13.89 24.18
C LYS A 122 -1.93 12.98 23.17
N MET A 123 -1.75 11.67 23.29
CA MET A 123 -2.33 10.71 22.35
C MET A 123 -3.76 10.38 22.76
N ASP A 124 -4.72 10.61 21.87
CA ASP A 124 -6.09 10.16 22.03
C ASP A 124 -6.30 8.85 21.27
N GLN A 125 -6.46 7.76 22.02
CA GLN A 125 -6.68 6.43 21.41
C GLN A 125 -8.04 6.31 20.72
N GLU A 126 -9.07 7.00 21.18
CA GLU A 126 -10.38 6.98 20.54
C GLU A 126 -10.32 7.70 19.18
N GLU A 127 -9.60 8.82 19.11
CA GLU A 127 -9.35 9.50 17.84
C GLU A 127 -8.61 8.59 16.86
N ILE A 128 -7.53 7.92 17.30
CA ILE A 128 -6.73 7.02 16.47
C ILE A 128 -7.61 5.90 15.90
N LEU A 129 -8.38 5.23 16.75
CA LEU A 129 -9.26 4.15 16.36
C LEU A 129 -10.38 4.65 15.43
N GLY A 130 -10.94 5.82 15.71
CA GLY A 130 -11.99 6.44 14.89
C GLY A 130 -11.51 6.79 13.47
N ARG A 131 -10.26 7.19 13.32
CA ARG A 131 -9.66 7.51 12.02
C ARG A 131 -9.36 6.26 11.18
N ILE A 132 -8.97 5.14 11.80
CA ILE A 132 -8.51 3.94 11.09
C ILE A 132 -9.63 2.92 10.83
N ARG A 133 -10.54 2.70 11.81
CA ARG A 133 -11.60 1.71 11.74
C ARG A 133 -12.47 1.78 10.47
N PRO A 134 -12.87 2.96 9.95
CA PRO A 134 -13.69 3.04 8.74
C PRO A 134 -13.10 2.37 7.50
N TYR A 135 -11.78 2.24 7.45
CA TYR A 135 -11.07 1.64 6.33
C TYR A 135 -10.82 0.13 6.49
N LEU A 136 -10.87 -0.37 7.72
CA LEU A 136 -10.64 -1.78 8.02
C LEU A 136 -11.95 -2.57 8.19
N GLY A 137 -13.05 -1.88 8.52
CA GLY A 137 -14.36 -2.46 8.77
C GLY A 137 -14.68 -2.63 10.26
N ASP A 138 -15.98 -2.82 10.54
CA ASP A 138 -16.51 -2.83 11.92
C ASP A 138 -16.02 -4.03 12.73
N GLU A 139 -15.68 -5.14 12.06
CA GLU A 139 -15.18 -6.35 12.70
C GLU A 139 -13.68 -6.31 13.02
N ALA A 140 -13.00 -5.21 12.68
CA ALA A 140 -11.57 -5.05 12.93
C ALA A 140 -11.26 -5.00 14.44
N ARG A 141 -10.41 -5.89 14.89
CA ARG A 141 -9.84 -5.90 16.24
C ARG A 141 -8.52 -5.12 16.20
N ILE A 142 -8.57 -3.87 16.57
CA ILE A 142 -7.43 -2.96 16.50
C ILE A 142 -6.89 -2.76 17.91
N LYS A 143 -5.63 -3.15 18.13
CA LYS A 143 -4.89 -2.91 19.36
C LYS A 143 -3.95 -1.75 19.19
N VAL A 144 -3.98 -0.79 20.11
CA VAL A 144 -3.01 0.32 20.16
C VAL A 144 -2.03 0.06 21.30
N GLU A 145 -0.75 0.07 21.00
CA GLU A 145 0.34 -0.12 21.97
C GLU A 145 1.28 1.06 21.92
N ILE A 146 1.54 1.65 23.09
CA ILE A 146 2.54 2.69 23.23
C ILE A 146 3.87 2.05 23.58
N VAL A 147 4.88 2.32 22.78
CA VAL A 147 6.21 1.70 22.89
C VAL A 147 7.30 2.78 23.02
N ASP A 148 8.34 2.46 23.75
CA ASP A 148 9.46 3.39 23.97
C ASP A 148 10.26 3.62 22.67
N GLU A 149 10.34 2.58 21.83
CA GLU A 149 11.06 2.64 20.56
C GLU A 149 10.40 1.74 19.51
N ILE A 150 10.36 2.22 18.25
CA ILE A 150 10.02 1.41 17.09
C ILE A 150 11.30 1.11 16.31
N PRO A 151 11.75 -0.16 16.27
CA PRO A 151 13.03 -0.52 15.69
C PRO A 151 13.05 -0.25 14.18
N VAL A 152 14.21 0.18 13.70
CA VAL A 152 14.50 0.30 12.27
C VAL A 152 14.97 -1.04 11.70
N LEU A 153 14.82 -1.23 10.39
CA LEU A 153 15.39 -2.38 9.69
C LEU A 153 16.93 -2.32 9.73
N ALA A 154 17.58 -3.46 9.47
CA ALA A 154 19.04 -3.53 9.37
C ALA A 154 19.63 -2.55 8.34
N SER A 155 18.85 -2.14 7.35
CA SER A 155 19.19 -1.11 6.36
C SER A 155 19.09 0.34 6.88
N GLY A 156 18.69 0.56 8.13
CA GLY A 156 18.39 1.88 8.72
C GLY A 156 17.04 2.48 8.29
N LYS A 157 16.29 1.81 7.42
CA LYS A 157 14.96 2.27 6.98
C LYS A 157 13.89 1.92 8.01
N ARG A 158 12.87 2.78 8.12
CA ARG A 158 11.68 2.52 8.93
C ARG A 158 10.65 1.72 8.12
N LYS A 159 10.08 0.71 8.75
CA LYS A 159 8.94 -0.04 8.20
C LYS A 159 7.68 0.47 8.90
N TYR A 160 6.89 1.26 8.19
CA TYR A 160 5.66 1.86 8.73
C TYR A 160 4.48 0.91 8.68
N ILE A 161 4.46 0.03 7.69
CA ILE A 161 3.38 -0.93 7.45
C ILE A 161 3.98 -2.33 7.39
N GLU A 162 3.32 -3.28 8.01
CA GLU A 162 3.71 -4.69 7.99
C GLU A 162 2.46 -5.57 7.88
N ASN A 163 2.47 -6.51 6.96
CA ASN A 163 1.48 -7.55 6.87
C ASN A 163 2.14 -8.88 7.27
N ARG A 164 1.60 -9.53 8.29
CA ARG A 164 2.04 -10.84 8.81
C ARG A 164 1.05 -11.95 8.50
N CYS A 165 -0.08 -11.63 7.82
CA CYS A 165 -1.00 -12.68 7.39
C CYS A 165 -0.28 -13.62 6.43
N GLU A 166 -0.17 -14.86 6.80
CA GLU A 166 0.19 -15.94 5.87
C GLU A 166 -0.96 -16.11 4.87
N LYS A 167 -0.63 -16.09 3.57
CA LYS A 167 -1.58 -16.38 2.49
C LYS A 167 -1.61 -17.87 2.23
#